data_bf743c3caa4dba78f01f629bf992d695
#
_entry.id   bf743c3caa4dba78f01f629bf992d695
#
_cell.length_a   1.000
_cell.length_b   1.000
_cell.length_c   1.000
_cell.angle_alpha   90.00
_cell.angle_beta   90.00
_cell.angle_gamma   90.00
#
_symmetry.space_group_name_H-M   'P 1'
#
loop_
_entity.id
_entity.type
_entity.pdbx_description
1 polymer ?
#
loop_
_entity_poly.entity_id
_entity_poly.type
_entity_poly.pdbx_seq_one_letter_code
_entity_poly.pdbx_strand_id
1 'polypeptide(L)'
;MDKNLFSSSGIWVRGNLHAHTKNSDGLLSPEEVIDYYFSRGYDFLAITDHEKVTTVKSEKLILLPGSEISVGKCLLGDSYHILAINVDNNEALQKYKNESVQALLDFVNKEKSFTIVAHPYWSKLTHSDLLNIEGYIGIEVYNGGCDIEVAKGFSMVHWDNLLTQGKSVYGLATDDAHYYGDLDSARGWINVKVKERSAEEILSSIKKGNFYSSSGPIIEYLSYNENKVEIRTSPVERVDFVSEGGRGFSVSLDTYNKVKQAKDKIRILGKVEITHERENEIAYVELGNSKITIKTERGGIISVVLEGFSFKKYFRAEITDHNGKKAWSNPILF
;
A
#
# COMPACT_ATOMS: atom_id res chain seq x y z
N MET A 1 -2.18 13.78 -19.81
CA MET A 1 -2.31 12.30 -19.94
C MET A 1 -3.20 11.82 -18.80
N ASP A 2 -4.33 11.20 -19.12
CA ASP A 2 -5.20 10.62 -18.09
C ASP A 2 -4.50 9.41 -17.48
N LYS A 3 -4.07 9.54 -16.22
CA LYS A 3 -3.55 8.42 -15.45
C LYS A 3 -4.67 7.88 -14.57
N ASN A 4 -5.30 6.82 -15.01
CA ASN A 4 -6.28 6.10 -14.21
C ASN A 4 -5.63 4.84 -13.66
N LEU A 5 -5.30 4.83 -12.38
CA LEU A 5 -4.66 3.71 -11.69
C LEU A 5 -5.53 2.44 -11.67
N PHE A 6 -6.82 2.57 -11.97
CA PHE A 6 -7.80 1.49 -11.95
C PHE A 6 -8.48 1.26 -13.30
N SER A 7 -7.93 1.81 -14.41
CA SER A 7 -8.58 1.82 -15.74
C SER A 7 -8.56 0.47 -16.45
N SER A 8 -7.71 -0.46 -16.05
CA SER A 8 -7.68 -1.77 -16.69
C SER A 8 -8.97 -2.54 -16.40
N SER A 9 -9.59 -3.13 -17.42
CA SER A 9 -10.62 -4.15 -17.24
C SER A 9 -10.01 -5.33 -16.49
N GLY A 10 -10.73 -5.92 -15.54
CA GLY A 10 -10.23 -7.08 -14.80
C GLY A 10 -10.92 -7.24 -13.44
N ILE A 11 -10.46 -8.19 -12.69
CA ILE A 11 -10.94 -8.52 -11.35
C ILE A 11 -9.93 -8.08 -10.30
N TRP A 12 -10.39 -7.80 -9.10
CA TRP A 12 -9.53 -7.57 -7.96
C TRP A 12 -9.23 -8.90 -7.26
N VAL A 13 -7.96 -9.13 -6.94
CA VAL A 13 -7.49 -10.24 -6.11
C VAL A 13 -6.74 -9.70 -4.90
N ARG A 14 -7.01 -10.26 -3.74
CA ARG A 14 -6.43 -9.86 -2.45
C ARG A 14 -5.32 -10.82 -2.05
N GLY A 15 -4.17 -10.28 -1.65
CA GLY A 15 -3.07 -11.12 -1.18
C GLY A 15 -2.16 -10.47 -0.16
N ASN A 16 -1.40 -11.30 0.53
CA ASN A 16 -0.34 -10.90 1.44
C ASN A 16 1.01 -11.38 0.92
N LEU A 17 2.03 -10.54 1.07
CA LEU A 17 3.38 -10.81 0.55
C LEU A 17 4.42 -11.04 1.64
N HIS A 18 4.01 -11.10 2.93
CA HIS A 18 4.91 -11.31 4.05
C HIS A 18 4.23 -12.14 5.15
N ALA A 19 4.63 -13.39 5.26
CA ALA A 19 4.08 -14.34 6.24
C ALA A 19 5.10 -15.44 6.54
N HIS A 20 5.18 -15.85 7.81
CA HIS A 20 6.10 -16.84 8.33
C HIS A 20 5.38 -18.12 8.77
N THR A 21 6.06 -19.24 8.65
CA THR A 21 5.54 -20.56 9.04
C THR A 21 6.49 -21.23 10.05
N LYS A 22 6.13 -22.42 10.52
CA LYS A 22 7.03 -23.27 11.34
C LYS A 22 8.33 -23.64 10.65
N ASN A 23 8.48 -23.33 9.35
CA ASN A 23 9.73 -23.54 8.64
C ASN A 23 10.79 -22.48 8.97
N SER A 24 10.39 -21.34 9.56
CA SER A 24 11.26 -20.39 10.25
C SER A 24 10.81 -20.23 11.70
N ASP A 25 10.07 -19.21 12.04
CA ASP A 25 9.69 -18.82 13.39
C ASP A 25 8.19 -18.51 13.57
N GLY A 26 7.37 -18.76 12.54
CA GLY A 26 5.92 -18.71 12.66
C GLY A 26 5.31 -19.88 13.42
N LEU A 27 4.13 -19.70 14.01
CA LEU A 27 3.48 -20.72 14.83
C LEU A 27 2.72 -21.79 14.04
N LEU A 28 2.33 -21.51 12.81
CA LEU A 28 1.52 -22.41 11.98
C LEU A 28 2.37 -23.14 10.92
N SER A 29 1.96 -24.36 10.57
CA SER A 29 2.54 -25.04 9.40
C SER A 29 2.16 -24.32 8.09
N PRO A 30 2.88 -24.53 6.99
CA PRO A 30 2.54 -23.91 5.70
C PRO A 30 1.09 -24.16 5.27
N GLU A 31 0.57 -25.37 5.49
CA GLU A 31 -0.81 -25.74 5.17
C GLU A 31 -1.83 -24.99 6.06
N GLU A 32 -1.55 -24.88 7.36
CA GLU A 32 -2.38 -24.12 8.31
C GLU A 32 -2.38 -22.62 7.95
N VAL A 33 -1.27 -22.06 7.51
CA VAL A 33 -1.17 -20.67 7.04
C VAL A 33 -2.02 -20.46 5.78
N ILE A 34 -1.96 -21.38 4.83
CA ILE A 34 -2.81 -21.35 3.63
C ILE A 34 -4.30 -21.36 4.02
N ASP A 35 -4.69 -22.27 4.91
CA ASP A 35 -6.09 -22.38 5.37
C ASP A 35 -6.55 -21.12 6.12
N TYR A 36 -5.67 -20.53 6.91
CA TYR A 36 -5.92 -19.30 7.63
C TYR A 36 -6.24 -18.14 6.67
N TYR A 37 -5.39 -17.88 5.67
CA TYR A 37 -5.61 -16.79 4.71
C TYR A 37 -6.76 -17.07 3.75
N PHE A 38 -6.93 -18.31 3.30
CA PHE A 38 -8.06 -18.69 2.46
C PHE A 38 -9.41 -18.44 3.15
N SER A 39 -9.53 -18.82 4.43
CA SER A 39 -10.76 -18.62 5.21
C SER A 39 -11.11 -17.14 5.40
N ARG A 40 -10.16 -16.24 5.18
CA ARG A 40 -10.31 -14.76 5.28
C ARG A 40 -10.46 -14.08 3.92
N GLY A 41 -10.68 -14.85 2.87
CA GLY A 41 -10.97 -14.34 1.52
C GLY A 41 -9.74 -13.78 0.79
N TYR A 42 -8.55 -14.30 1.08
CA TYR A 42 -7.38 -14.03 0.27
C TYR A 42 -7.39 -14.93 -0.97
N ASP A 43 -6.83 -14.44 -2.07
CA ASP A 43 -6.71 -15.12 -3.35
C ASP A 43 -5.29 -15.65 -3.60
N PHE A 44 -4.29 -14.96 -3.06
CA PHE A 44 -2.89 -15.34 -3.20
C PHE A 44 -2.08 -15.02 -1.93
N LEU A 45 -0.94 -15.70 -1.79
CA LEU A 45 -0.05 -15.58 -0.65
C LEU A 45 1.40 -15.79 -1.07
N ALA A 46 2.32 -14.97 -0.56
CA ALA A 46 3.73 -15.29 -0.49
C ALA A 46 4.06 -15.76 0.94
N ILE A 47 4.57 -16.98 1.06
CA ILE A 47 5.22 -17.46 2.28
C ILE A 47 6.68 -17.05 2.18
N THR A 48 7.14 -16.27 3.15
CA THR A 48 8.46 -15.63 3.13
C THR A 48 9.26 -15.96 4.37
N ASP A 49 9.29 -17.24 4.73
CA ASP A 49 10.09 -17.75 5.85
C ASP A 49 11.52 -17.18 5.83
N HIS A 50 12.07 -16.89 7.01
CA HIS A 50 13.43 -16.36 7.15
C HIS A 50 14.45 -17.29 6.51
N GLU A 51 15.25 -16.72 5.59
CA GLU A 51 16.39 -17.39 4.97
C GLU A 51 16.04 -18.72 4.27
N LYS A 52 14.75 -18.94 3.95
CA LYS A 52 14.26 -20.20 3.41
C LYS A 52 13.08 -20.00 2.48
N VAL A 53 13.16 -20.61 1.32
CA VAL A 53 12.00 -20.72 0.43
C VAL A 53 11.17 -21.93 0.84
N THR A 54 9.96 -21.69 1.33
CA THR A 54 8.99 -22.74 1.64
C THR A 54 8.19 -23.08 0.40
N THR A 55 8.35 -24.32 -0.08
CA THR A 55 7.60 -24.84 -1.22
C THR A 55 6.47 -25.76 -0.73
N VAL A 56 5.24 -25.39 -1.03
CA VAL A 56 4.02 -26.11 -0.71
C VAL A 56 3.04 -25.96 -1.88
N LYS A 57 2.18 -26.95 -2.09
CA LYS A 57 1.13 -26.91 -3.13
C LYS A 57 -0.20 -26.52 -2.50
N SER A 58 -0.99 -25.74 -3.21
CA SER A 58 -2.34 -25.38 -2.79
C SER A 58 -3.29 -25.30 -3.98
N GLU A 59 -4.52 -25.78 -3.79
CA GLU A 59 -5.65 -25.52 -4.69
C GLU A 59 -6.53 -24.38 -4.18
N LYS A 60 -6.28 -23.89 -2.96
CA LYS A 60 -7.05 -22.83 -2.28
C LYS A 60 -6.55 -21.44 -2.62
N LEU A 61 -5.23 -21.23 -2.57
CA LEU A 61 -4.56 -19.97 -2.84
C LEU A 61 -3.54 -20.12 -3.96
N ILE A 62 -3.36 -19.05 -4.73
CA ILE A 62 -2.21 -18.92 -5.62
C ILE A 62 -0.99 -18.59 -4.75
N LEU A 63 -0.01 -19.47 -4.73
CA LEU A 63 1.20 -19.30 -3.94
C LEU A 63 2.30 -18.68 -4.79
N LEU A 64 2.95 -17.65 -4.24
CA LEU A 64 4.13 -17.04 -4.79
C LEU A 64 5.31 -17.47 -3.91
N PRO A 65 6.27 -18.27 -4.44
CA PRO A 65 7.41 -18.70 -3.64
C PRO A 65 8.28 -17.49 -3.28
N GLY A 66 8.78 -17.45 -2.05
CA GLY A 66 9.60 -16.33 -1.58
C GLY A 66 10.33 -16.61 -0.29
N SER A 67 11.11 -15.65 0.14
CA SER A 67 11.83 -15.68 1.41
C SER A 67 12.13 -14.27 1.88
N GLU A 68 12.14 -14.04 3.18
CA GLU A 68 12.72 -12.85 3.78
C GLU A 68 14.19 -13.10 4.09
N ILE A 69 15.07 -12.24 3.56
CA ILE A 69 16.52 -12.37 3.67
C ILE A 69 17.08 -11.20 4.47
N SER A 70 17.76 -11.51 5.59
CA SER A 70 18.54 -10.53 6.34
C SER A 70 19.92 -10.37 5.71
N VAL A 71 20.24 -9.18 5.20
CA VAL A 71 21.47 -8.94 4.43
C VAL A 71 22.09 -7.58 4.69
N GLY A 72 23.42 -7.51 4.65
CA GLY A 72 24.17 -6.26 4.81
C GLY A 72 23.93 -5.58 6.16
N LYS A 73 24.36 -4.32 6.26
CA LYS A 73 24.15 -3.46 7.44
C LYS A 73 23.77 -2.06 6.99
N CYS A 74 22.73 -1.51 7.60
CA CYS A 74 22.35 -0.11 7.45
C CYS A 74 23.27 0.82 8.26
N LEU A 75 23.14 2.13 8.08
CA LEU A 75 23.95 3.12 8.79
C LEU A 75 23.82 3.05 10.31
N LEU A 76 22.69 2.56 10.84
CA LEU A 76 22.45 2.39 12.27
C LEU A 76 22.78 0.99 12.78
N GLY A 77 23.41 0.13 11.94
CA GLY A 77 23.98 -1.14 12.32
C GLY A 77 23.06 -2.36 12.21
N ASP A 78 21.78 -2.20 11.94
CA ASP A 78 20.85 -3.31 11.70
C ASP A 78 20.96 -3.85 10.27
N SER A 79 20.46 -5.06 10.04
CA SER A 79 20.40 -5.65 8.72
C SER A 79 19.24 -5.07 7.92
N TYR A 80 19.39 -5.03 6.59
CA TYR A 80 18.23 -4.92 5.72
C TYR A 80 17.48 -6.24 5.74
N HIS A 81 16.14 -6.17 5.75
CA HIS A 81 15.27 -7.28 5.52
C HIS A 81 14.64 -7.13 4.13
N ILE A 82 14.90 -8.09 3.27
CA ILE A 82 14.47 -8.05 1.86
C ILE A 82 13.55 -9.23 1.57
N LEU A 83 12.32 -8.92 1.17
CA LEU A 83 11.42 -9.92 0.63
C LEU A 83 11.83 -10.20 -0.82
N ALA A 84 12.27 -11.41 -1.07
CA ALA A 84 12.52 -11.94 -2.40
C ALA A 84 11.28 -12.71 -2.87
N ILE A 85 10.54 -12.18 -3.84
CA ILE A 85 9.26 -12.73 -4.30
C ILE A 85 9.42 -13.40 -5.67
N ASN A 86 8.76 -14.54 -5.81
CA ASN A 86 8.82 -15.44 -6.97
C ASN A 86 10.24 -15.98 -7.20
N VAL A 87 10.87 -16.42 -6.12
CA VAL A 87 12.16 -17.12 -6.13
C VAL A 87 11.95 -18.51 -5.53
N ASP A 88 12.35 -19.53 -6.25
CA ASP A 88 12.20 -20.96 -5.88
C ASP A 88 13.53 -21.64 -5.52
N ASN A 89 14.67 -20.99 -5.79
CA ASN A 89 16.00 -21.53 -5.55
C ASN A 89 16.60 -21.03 -4.26
N ASN A 90 16.40 -21.79 -3.19
CA ASN A 90 16.93 -21.48 -1.86
C ASN A 90 18.47 -21.43 -1.81
N GLU A 91 19.16 -22.38 -2.47
CA GLU A 91 20.64 -22.40 -2.45
C GLU A 91 21.23 -21.15 -3.11
N ALA A 92 20.58 -20.66 -4.17
CA ALA A 92 21.02 -19.43 -4.81
C ALA A 92 20.86 -18.22 -3.90
N LEU A 93 19.75 -18.10 -3.15
CA LEU A 93 19.54 -17.02 -2.18
C LEU A 93 20.59 -17.04 -1.05
N GLN A 94 20.90 -18.21 -0.53
CA GLN A 94 21.87 -18.37 0.57
C GLN A 94 23.28 -17.86 0.23
N LYS A 95 23.68 -17.88 -1.05
CA LYS A 95 24.96 -17.31 -1.48
C LYS A 95 25.06 -15.81 -1.26
N TYR A 96 23.93 -15.11 -1.32
CA TYR A 96 23.90 -13.64 -1.21
C TYR A 96 23.69 -13.12 0.20
N LYS A 97 23.37 -13.99 1.17
CA LYS A 97 23.16 -13.60 2.56
C LYS A 97 24.35 -12.81 3.17
N ASN A 98 25.58 -13.17 2.80
CA ASN A 98 26.80 -12.56 3.30
C ASN A 98 27.40 -11.51 2.33
N GLU A 99 26.69 -11.23 1.25
CA GLU A 99 27.07 -10.22 0.26
C GLU A 99 26.49 -8.84 0.61
N SER A 100 26.66 -7.88 -0.28
CA SER A 100 25.99 -6.59 -0.13
C SER A 100 24.49 -6.73 -0.43
N VAL A 101 23.67 -5.84 0.17
CA VAL A 101 22.24 -5.77 -0.16
C VAL A 101 22.02 -5.58 -1.66
N GLN A 102 22.84 -4.77 -2.32
CA GLN A 102 22.73 -4.55 -3.78
C GLN A 102 22.96 -5.83 -4.59
N ALA A 103 23.92 -6.67 -4.20
CA ALA A 103 24.17 -7.94 -4.88
C ALA A 103 22.96 -8.90 -4.78
N LEU A 104 22.28 -8.94 -3.63
CA LEU A 104 21.03 -9.69 -3.48
C LEU A 104 19.93 -9.12 -4.38
N LEU A 105 19.73 -7.79 -4.40
CA LEU A 105 18.73 -7.15 -5.23
C LEU A 105 18.98 -7.43 -6.73
N ASP A 106 20.22 -7.31 -7.20
CA ASP A 106 20.61 -7.58 -8.58
C ASP A 106 20.41 -9.05 -8.98
N PHE A 107 20.59 -9.95 -8.01
CA PHE A 107 20.34 -11.38 -8.23
C PHE A 107 18.85 -11.68 -8.37
N VAL A 108 18.00 -11.19 -7.44
CA VAL A 108 16.58 -11.50 -7.38
C VAL A 108 15.80 -10.83 -8.50
N ASN A 109 16.13 -9.58 -8.84
CA ASN A 109 15.35 -8.77 -9.79
C ASN A 109 15.50 -9.18 -11.26
N LYS A 110 15.76 -10.46 -11.50
CA LYS A 110 15.83 -11.02 -12.85
C LYS A 110 14.45 -11.53 -13.27
N GLU A 111 14.09 -11.24 -14.53
CA GLU A 111 12.86 -11.72 -15.17
C GLU A 111 11.55 -11.44 -14.38
N LYS A 112 10.93 -12.52 -13.82
CA LYS A 112 9.61 -12.46 -13.18
C LYS A 112 9.67 -12.19 -11.68
N SER A 113 10.85 -12.26 -11.06
CA SER A 113 11.05 -12.03 -9.62
C SER A 113 11.16 -10.54 -9.30
N PHE A 114 10.98 -10.17 -8.06
CA PHE A 114 11.20 -8.80 -7.57
C PHE A 114 11.47 -8.78 -6.07
N THR A 115 11.99 -7.65 -5.60
CA THR A 115 12.29 -7.42 -4.20
C THR A 115 11.49 -6.27 -3.61
N ILE A 116 11.18 -6.39 -2.32
CA ILE A 116 10.54 -5.37 -1.49
C ILE A 116 11.43 -5.18 -0.26
N VAL A 117 11.62 -3.94 0.18
CA VAL A 117 12.28 -3.67 1.47
C VAL A 117 11.25 -3.77 2.58
N ALA A 118 11.44 -4.75 3.47
CA ALA A 118 10.54 -5.00 4.58
C ALA A 118 10.70 -3.95 5.69
N HIS A 119 9.62 -3.59 6.34
CA HIS A 119 9.49 -2.78 7.58
C HIS A 119 10.65 -1.79 7.86
N PRO A 120 10.90 -0.79 6.99
CA PRO A 120 12.05 0.11 7.10
C PRO A 120 12.18 0.81 8.45
N TYR A 121 11.06 1.18 9.09
CA TYR A 121 11.08 1.81 10.41
C TYR A 121 11.54 0.86 11.51
N TRP A 122 11.08 -0.38 11.50
CA TRP A 122 11.49 -1.40 12.46
C TRP A 122 12.99 -1.72 12.30
N SER A 123 13.46 -1.90 11.07
CA SER A 123 14.85 -2.19 10.71
C SER A 123 15.79 -0.98 10.87
N LYS A 124 15.31 0.16 11.36
CA LYS A 124 16.10 1.40 11.53
C LYS A 124 16.74 1.91 10.24
N LEU A 125 16.17 1.60 9.08
CA LEU A 125 16.69 2.09 7.82
C LEU A 125 16.51 3.60 7.74
N THR A 126 17.60 4.29 7.40
CA THR A 126 17.54 5.73 7.16
C THR A 126 17.13 6.00 5.72
N HIS A 127 16.77 7.25 5.43
CA HIS A 127 16.53 7.69 4.07
C HIS A 127 17.73 7.42 3.13
N SER A 128 18.97 7.64 3.63
CA SER A 128 20.19 7.38 2.86
C SER A 128 20.37 5.90 2.55
N ASP A 129 20.05 5.01 3.49
CA ASP A 129 20.11 3.55 3.26
C ASP A 129 19.24 3.16 2.06
N LEU A 130 17.99 3.64 2.03
CA LEU A 130 17.04 3.33 0.98
C LEU A 130 17.36 4.00 -0.36
N LEU A 131 18.01 5.18 -0.35
CA LEU A 131 18.44 5.86 -1.58
C LEU A 131 19.63 5.17 -2.25
N ASN A 132 20.53 4.59 -1.44
CA ASN A 132 21.78 4.02 -1.92
C ASN A 132 21.66 2.62 -2.53
N ILE A 133 20.46 2.03 -2.49
CA ILE A 133 20.17 0.73 -3.09
C ILE A 133 19.16 0.89 -4.24
N GLU A 134 19.32 0.08 -5.30
CA GLU A 134 18.51 0.18 -6.51
C GLU A 134 17.82 -1.15 -6.84
N GLY A 135 16.71 -1.08 -7.59
CA GLY A 135 16.05 -2.25 -8.17
C GLY A 135 14.89 -2.80 -7.35
N TYR A 136 14.75 -2.49 -6.05
CA TYR A 136 13.55 -2.89 -5.33
C TYR A 136 12.31 -2.15 -5.85
N ILE A 137 11.17 -2.86 -5.93
CA ILE A 137 9.94 -2.27 -6.51
C ILE A 137 9.17 -1.40 -5.51
N GLY A 138 9.38 -1.61 -4.22
CA GLY A 138 8.63 -0.89 -3.17
C GLY A 138 9.17 -1.17 -1.78
N ILE A 139 8.54 -0.50 -0.81
CA ILE A 139 8.79 -0.70 0.62
C ILE A 139 7.49 -1.04 1.33
N GLU A 140 7.56 -1.71 2.44
CA GLU A 140 6.40 -1.84 3.32
C GLU A 140 6.11 -0.50 3.98
N VAL A 141 5.00 0.13 3.57
CA VAL A 141 4.50 1.35 4.20
C VAL A 141 3.66 1.05 5.43
N TYR A 142 3.13 -0.16 5.50
CA TYR A 142 2.47 -0.73 6.66
C TYR A 142 2.84 -2.20 6.81
N ASN A 143 3.25 -2.58 8.02
CA ASN A 143 3.56 -3.93 8.44
C ASN A 143 2.79 -4.23 9.73
N GLY A 144 1.91 -5.23 9.70
CA GLY A 144 0.97 -5.54 10.77
C GLY A 144 1.64 -6.09 12.03
N GLY A 145 2.65 -6.95 11.88
CA GLY A 145 3.42 -7.53 12.97
C GLY A 145 4.20 -6.45 13.71
N CYS A 146 5.01 -5.68 13.01
CA CYS A 146 5.79 -4.58 13.59
C CYS A 146 4.91 -3.51 14.27
N ASP A 147 3.67 -3.29 13.78
CA ASP A 147 2.73 -2.36 14.38
C ASP A 147 2.26 -2.86 15.76
N ILE A 148 1.88 -4.13 15.82
CA ILE A 148 1.37 -4.76 17.05
C ILE A 148 2.46 -4.94 18.10
N GLU A 149 3.65 -5.37 17.68
CA GLU A 149 4.72 -5.70 18.63
C GLU A 149 5.33 -4.46 19.28
N VAL A 150 5.65 -3.44 18.48
CA VAL A 150 6.46 -2.30 18.94
C VAL A 150 6.02 -0.94 18.39
N ALA A 151 4.83 -0.85 17.80
CA ALA A 151 4.30 0.38 17.19
C ALA A 151 5.19 0.97 16.09
N LYS A 152 5.93 0.12 15.34
CA LYS A 152 6.82 0.53 14.24
C LYS A 152 6.33 0.02 12.87
N GLY A 153 5.02 -0.19 12.73
CA GLY A 153 4.45 -0.70 11.49
C GLY A 153 4.36 0.31 10.35
N PHE A 154 4.43 1.61 10.62
CA PHE A 154 4.22 2.65 9.60
C PHE A 154 5.52 3.27 9.09
N SER A 155 5.76 3.21 7.78
CA SER A 155 6.94 3.76 7.10
C SER A 155 6.64 4.81 6.03
N MET A 156 5.52 5.54 6.16
CA MET A 156 5.13 6.58 5.18
C MET A 156 6.17 7.68 5.01
N VAL A 157 6.86 8.08 6.08
CA VAL A 157 7.91 9.10 6.02
C VAL A 157 9.07 8.65 5.13
N HIS A 158 9.44 7.36 5.21
CA HIS A 158 10.46 6.79 4.32
C HIS A 158 10.00 6.85 2.85
N TRP A 159 8.76 6.47 2.60
CA TRP A 159 8.17 6.49 1.26
C TRP A 159 8.12 7.90 0.67
N ASP A 160 7.59 8.88 1.42
CA ASP A 160 7.51 10.28 0.97
C ASP A 160 8.87 10.88 0.67
N ASN A 161 9.88 10.55 1.47
CA ASN A 161 11.26 10.99 1.22
C ASN A 161 11.81 10.42 -0.09
N LEU A 162 11.57 9.13 -0.37
CA LEU A 162 11.99 8.48 -1.62
C LEU A 162 11.29 9.11 -2.83
N LEU A 163 9.97 9.28 -2.76
CA LEU A 163 9.17 9.90 -3.83
C LEU A 163 9.59 11.36 -4.08
N THR A 164 9.87 12.12 -3.01
CA THR A 164 10.37 13.50 -3.11
C THR A 164 11.71 13.58 -3.82
N GLN A 165 12.57 12.57 -3.67
CA GLN A 165 13.85 12.46 -4.40
C GLN A 165 13.71 11.89 -5.81
N GLY A 166 12.46 11.58 -6.24
CA GLY A 166 12.18 11.07 -7.58
C GLY A 166 12.34 9.54 -7.73
N LYS A 167 12.53 8.81 -6.62
CA LYS A 167 12.61 7.35 -6.67
C LYS A 167 11.22 6.76 -6.90
N SER A 168 11.07 6.01 -7.99
CA SER A 168 9.79 5.39 -8.36
C SER A 168 9.61 4.06 -7.64
N VAL A 169 9.02 4.10 -6.44
CA VAL A 169 8.80 2.92 -5.61
C VAL A 169 7.35 2.87 -5.09
N TYR A 170 6.82 1.67 -4.95
CA TYR A 170 5.47 1.42 -4.46
C TYR A 170 5.42 1.32 -2.94
N GLY A 171 4.23 1.57 -2.37
CA GLY A 171 3.97 1.34 -0.96
C GLY A 171 3.12 0.09 -0.77
N LEU A 172 3.63 -0.90 -0.04
CA LEU A 172 2.94 -2.14 0.22
C LEU A 172 2.46 -2.22 1.67
N ALA A 173 1.29 -2.81 1.88
CA ALA A 173 0.82 -3.22 3.20
C ALA A 173 0.89 -4.74 3.29
N THR A 174 1.43 -5.23 4.40
CA THR A 174 1.69 -6.65 4.65
C THR A 174 1.40 -7.00 6.10
N ASP A 175 1.40 -8.28 6.40
CA ASP A 175 1.19 -8.75 7.76
C ASP A 175 2.50 -8.97 8.53
N ASP A 176 3.49 -9.64 7.93
CA ASP A 176 4.65 -10.15 8.67
C ASP A 176 4.20 -11.06 9.82
N ALA A 177 3.30 -12.00 9.46
CA ALA A 177 2.56 -12.79 10.42
C ALA A 177 3.40 -13.94 10.98
N HIS A 178 3.49 -14.02 12.31
CA HIS A 178 4.17 -15.08 13.06
C HIS A 178 3.21 -15.83 13.99
N TYR A 179 2.32 -15.10 14.68
CA TYR A 179 1.48 -15.63 15.74
C TYR A 179 0.07 -16.04 15.27
N TYR A 180 -0.46 -15.38 14.22
CA TYR A 180 -1.79 -15.61 13.67
C TYR A 180 -2.94 -15.33 14.66
N GLY A 181 -4.12 -15.90 14.45
CA GLY A 181 -5.25 -15.69 15.36
C GLY A 181 -5.76 -14.25 15.42
N ASP A 182 -5.61 -13.48 14.34
CA ASP A 182 -5.96 -12.06 14.22
C ASP A 182 -5.10 -11.11 15.11
N LEU A 183 -3.97 -11.60 15.62
CA LEU A 183 -3.00 -10.78 16.33
C LEU A 183 -2.18 -9.93 15.34
N ASP A 184 -1.29 -10.55 14.60
CA ASP A 184 -0.35 -9.95 13.64
C ASP A 184 -0.73 -10.22 12.17
N SER A 185 -1.83 -10.92 11.93
CA SER A 185 -2.26 -11.42 10.64
C SER A 185 -3.60 -10.83 10.20
N ALA A 186 -3.87 -10.81 8.89
CA ALA A 186 -5.03 -10.18 8.25
C ALA A 186 -5.18 -8.68 8.60
N ARG A 187 -4.05 -7.99 8.81
CA ARG A 187 -3.95 -6.57 9.16
C ARG A 187 -3.56 -5.70 7.99
N GLY A 188 -2.72 -6.21 7.08
CA GLY A 188 -2.24 -5.53 5.91
C GLY A 188 -2.27 -6.42 4.68
N TRP A 189 -2.67 -5.89 3.53
CA TRP A 189 -2.72 -6.62 2.28
C TRP A 189 -2.63 -5.69 1.08
N ILE A 190 -2.41 -6.27 -0.08
CA ILE A 190 -2.57 -5.58 -1.35
C ILE A 190 -3.78 -6.13 -2.11
N ASN A 191 -4.48 -5.23 -2.80
CA ASN A 191 -5.53 -5.57 -3.76
C ASN A 191 -4.98 -5.33 -5.16
N VAL A 192 -4.79 -6.39 -5.93
CA VAL A 192 -4.16 -6.36 -7.25
C VAL A 192 -5.21 -6.46 -8.34
N LYS A 193 -5.14 -5.60 -9.33
CA LYS A 193 -6.01 -5.66 -10.51
C LYS A 193 -5.40 -6.59 -11.56
N VAL A 194 -6.10 -7.67 -11.88
CA VAL A 194 -5.63 -8.70 -12.82
C VAL A 194 -6.68 -8.98 -13.89
N LYS A 195 -6.24 -9.46 -15.05
CA LYS A 195 -7.15 -9.91 -16.11
C LYS A 195 -7.71 -11.30 -15.81
N GLU A 196 -6.89 -12.15 -15.22
CA GLU A 196 -7.24 -13.51 -14.81
C GLU A 196 -6.53 -13.90 -13.51
N ARG A 197 -7.06 -14.89 -12.80
CA ARG A 197 -6.46 -15.42 -11.56
C ARG A 197 -5.31 -16.38 -11.89
N SER A 198 -4.12 -15.84 -12.14
CA SER A 198 -2.90 -16.62 -12.31
C SER A 198 -1.72 -15.96 -11.59
N ALA A 199 -0.73 -16.75 -11.17
CA ALA A 199 0.47 -16.23 -10.52
C ALA A 199 1.21 -15.26 -11.45
N GLU A 200 1.27 -15.58 -12.74
CA GLU A 200 1.95 -14.76 -13.75
C GLU A 200 1.31 -13.38 -13.90
N GLU A 201 -0.02 -13.32 -13.97
CA GLU A 201 -0.74 -12.06 -14.10
C GLU A 201 -0.66 -11.23 -12.81
N ILE A 202 -0.72 -11.86 -11.62
CA ILE A 202 -0.52 -11.21 -10.33
C ILE A 202 0.86 -10.56 -10.26
N LEU A 203 1.93 -11.31 -10.53
CA LEU A 203 3.31 -10.81 -10.53
C LEU A 203 3.50 -9.66 -11.51
N SER A 204 2.99 -9.82 -12.75
CA SER A 204 3.04 -8.78 -13.78
C SER A 204 2.32 -7.51 -13.34
N SER A 205 1.14 -7.64 -12.73
CA SER A 205 0.34 -6.51 -12.25
C SER A 205 0.99 -5.79 -11.07
N ILE A 206 1.59 -6.53 -10.13
CA ILE A 206 2.35 -5.95 -9.01
C ILE A 206 3.54 -5.13 -9.54
N LYS A 207 4.34 -5.69 -10.44
CA LYS A 207 5.49 -5.00 -11.05
C LYS A 207 5.10 -3.72 -11.81
N LYS A 208 3.89 -3.64 -12.33
CA LYS A 208 3.34 -2.46 -13.03
C LYS A 208 2.66 -1.45 -12.09
N GLY A 209 2.56 -1.75 -10.79
CA GLY A 209 1.86 -0.91 -9.84
C GLY A 209 0.32 -0.95 -9.96
N ASN A 210 -0.23 -1.96 -10.61
CA ASN A 210 -1.69 -2.14 -10.76
C ASN A 210 -2.33 -2.70 -9.49
N PHE A 211 -2.05 -2.07 -8.37
CA PHE A 211 -2.57 -2.44 -7.06
C PHE A 211 -2.70 -1.23 -6.14
N TYR A 212 -3.40 -1.41 -5.06
CA TYR A 212 -3.38 -0.52 -3.90
C TYR A 212 -3.23 -1.34 -2.62
N SER A 213 -2.69 -0.71 -1.58
CA SER A 213 -2.47 -1.31 -0.27
C SER A 213 -3.59 -0.94 0.69
N SER A 214 -3.96 -1.86 1.60
CA SER A 214 -5.02 -1.59 2.57
C SER A 214 -4.79 -2.35 3.88
N SER A 215 -5.27 -1.76 4.95
CA SER A 215 -5.49 -2.40 6.25
C SER A 215 -6.98 -2.46 6.64
N GLY A 216 -7.88 -2.04 5.74
CA GLY A 216 -9.34 -2.01 5.99
C GLY A 216 -10.14 -1.46 4.81
N PRO A 217 -10.10 -0.14 4.58
CA PRO A 217 -10.98 0.52 3.61
C PRO A 217 -10.63 0.17 2.15
N ILE A 218 -11.59 0.39 1.26
CA ILE A 218 -11.50 0.05 -0.16
C ILE A 218 -11.36 1.34 -0.98
N ILE A 219 -10.38 1.38 -1.89
CA ILE A 219 -10.32 2.34 -2.97
C ILE A 219 -11.00 1.71 -4.19
N GLU A 220 -12.17 2.22 -4.57
CA GLU A 220 -12.97 1.70 -5.68
C GLU A 220 -12.54 2.28 -7.02
N TYR A 221 -12.12 3.55 -6.99
CA TYR A 221 -11.72 4.30 -8.17
C TYR A 221 -10.75 5.41 -7.79
N LEU A 222 -9.76 5.65 -8.63
CA LEU A 222 -8.87 6.79 -8.55
C LEU A 222 -8.44 7.18 -9.97
N SER A 223 -8.66 8.42 -10.34
CA SER A 223 -8.16 8.98 -11.59
C SER A 223 -7.53 10.35 -11.36
N TYR A 224 -6.56 10.67 -12.20
CA TYR A 224 -5.93 11.97 -12.27
C TYR A 224 -5.78 12.39 -13.73
N ASN A 225 -6.27 13.55 -14.05
CA ASN A 225 -5.93 14.30 -15.26
C ASN A 225 -5.43 15.69 -14.86
N GLU A 226 -4.87 16.44 -15.82
CA GLU A 226 -4.10 17.68 -15.59
C GLU A 226 -4.64 18.65 -14.53
N ASN A 227 -5.98 18.72 -14.34
CA ASN A 227 -6.61 19.65 -13.40
C ASN A 227 -7.65 19.00 -12.49
N LYS A 228 -7.84 17.68 -12.59
CA LYS A 228 -8.90 16.99 -11.84
C LYS A 228 -8.38 15.68 -11.25
N VAL A 229 -8.66 15.49 -9.96
CA VAL A 229 -8.54 14.20 -9.26
C VAL A 229 -9.93 13.75 -8.88
N GLU A 230 -10.23 12.48 -9.07
CA GLU A 230 -11.45 11.84 -8.58
C GLU A 230 -11.09 10.56 -7.85
N ILE A 231 -11.59 10.42 -6.63
CA ILE A 231 -11.52 9.18 -5.84
C ILE A 231 -12.91 8.74 -5.42
N ARG A 232 -13.16 7.42 -5.46
CA ARG A 232 -14.33 6.76 -4.85
C ARG A 232 -13.85 5.66 -3.93
N THR A 233 -14.51 5.54 -2.78
CA THR A 233 -14.08 4.67 -1.68
C THR A 233 -15.26 3.99 -1.00
N SER A 234 -15.01 2.93 -0.24
CA SER A 234 -15.93 2.56 0.84
C SER A 234 -16.14 3.75 1.79
N PRO A 235 -17.20 3.80 2.60
CA PRO A 235 -17.40 4.90 3.54
C PRO A 235 -16.19 5.09 4.46
N VAL A 236 -15.55 6.28 4.42
CA VAL A 236 -14.35 6.62 5.19
C VAL A 236 -14.52 7.92 5.96
N GLU A 237 -13.70 8.12 6.99
CA GLU A 237 -13.66 9.35 7.78
C GLU A 237 -12.83 10.44 7.10
N ARG A 238 -11.81 10.03 6.32
CA ARG A 238 -10.82 10.96 5.77
C ARG A 238 -10.26 10.49 4.43
N VAL A 239 -10.05 11.44 3.54
CA VAL A 239 -9.35 11.28 2.26
C VAL A 239 -8.23 12.30 2.18
N ASP A 240 -7.00 11.84 1.99
CA ASP A 240 -5.79 12.65 1.88
C ASP A 240 -5.17 12.51 0.49
N PHE A 241 -4.89 13.62 -0.14
CA PHE A 241 -4.14 13.70 -1.40
C PHE A 241 -2.75 14.21 -1.05
N VAL A 242 -1.77 13.32 -1.05
CA VAL A 242 -0.41 13.57 -0.57
C VAL A 242 0.53 13.85 -1.73
N SER A 243 1.38 14.86 -1.59
CA SER A 243 2.41 15.24 -2.53
C SER A 243 3.67 15.74 -1.78
N GLU A 244 4.66 16.25 -2.50
CA GLU A 244 5.94 16.68 -1.91
C GLU A 244 5.80 17.78 -0.85
N GLY A 245 6.55 17.68 0.23
CA GLY A 245 6.64 18.68 1.27
C GLY A 245 5.29 19.01 1.91
N GLY A 246 4.95 20.30 2.05
CA GLY A 246 3.65 20.75 2.57
C GLY A 246 2.53 20.81 1.52
N ARG A 247 2.70 20.19 0.36
CA ARG A 247 1.71 20.17 -0.71
C ARG A 247 0.78 18.98 -0.54
N GLY A 248 -0.44 19.17 -0.99
CA GLY A 248 -1.49 18.17 -0.88
C GLY A 248 -2.80 18.79 -0.44
N PHE A 249 -3.78 17.95 -0.19
CA PHE A 249 -5.09 18.39 0.28
C PHE A 249 -5.76 17.27 1.08
N SER A 250 -6.44 17.61 2.15
CA SER A 250 -7.14 16.67 3.02
C SER A 250 -8.61 17.05 3.16
N VAL A 251 -9.46 16.03 3.08
CA VAL A 251 -10.90 16.15 3.37
C VAL A 251 -11.21 15.17 4.50
N SER A 252 -11.73 15.67 5.62
CA SER A 252 -12.23 14.83 6.70
C SER A 252 -13.70 15.14 7.00
N LEU A 253 -14.41 14.20 7.60
CA LEU A 253 -15.79 14.40 8.06
C LEU A 253 -15.89 15.54 9.08
N ASP A 254 -14.89 15.67 9.96
CA ASP A 254 -14.82 16.79 10.92
C ASP A 254 -14.78 18.14 10.19
N THR A 255 -13.86 18.28 9.22
CA THR A 255 -13.75 19.50 8.41
C THR A 255 -15.02 19.73 7.60
N TYR A 256 -15.56 18.67 6.97
CA TYR A 256 -16.81 18.72 6.21
C TYR A 256 -17.98 19.24 7.07
N ASN A 257 -18.17 18.68 8.27
CA ASN A 257 -19.23 19.10 9.19
C ASN A 257 -19.06 20.55 9.67
N LYS A 258 -17.83 20.99 9.93
CA LYS A 258 -17.52 22.40 10.28
C LYS A 258 -17.86 23.35 9.13
N VAL A 259 -17.50 22.98 7.91
CA VAL A 259 -17.84 23.75 6.69
C VAL A 259 -19.35 23.82 6.50
N LYS A 260 -20.06 22.72 6.69
CA LYS A 260 -21.52 22.63 6.61
C LYS A 260 -22.20 23.55 7.64
N GLN A 261 -21.77 23.55 8.89
CA GLN A 261 -22.30 24.41 9.95
C GLN A 261 -21.98 25.88 9.72
N ALA A 262 -20.85 26.19 9.11
CA ALA A 262 -20.37 27.55 8.90
C ALA A 262 -20.72 28.10 7.49
N LYS A 263 -21.50 27.39 6.67
CA LYS A 263 -21.77 27.75 5.26
C LYS A 263 -22.16 29.21 5.04
N ASP A 264 -22.92 29.80 5.97
CA ASP A 264 -23.34 31.19 5.88
C ASP A 264 -22.24 32.20 6.30
N LYS A 265 -21.18 31.73 6.99
CA LYS A 265 -20.03 32.56 7.46
C LYS A 265 -18.81 32.42 6.55
N ILE A 266 -18.74 31.40 5.72
CA ILE A 266 -17.59 31.10 4.83
C ILE A 266 -17.60 31.96 3.54
N ARG A 267 -18.55 32.87 3.38
CA ARG A 267 -18.60 33.83 2.24
C ARG A 267 -17.29 34.58 1.96
N ILE A 268 -16.38 34.63 2.96
CA ILE A 268 -15.06 35.27 2.84
C ILE A 268 -14.04 34.39 2.11
N LEU A 269 -14.21 33.04 2.14
CA LEU A 269 -13.25 32.08 1.57
C LEU A 269 -13.73 31.41 0.29
N GLY A 270 -15.04 31.46 -0.03
CA GLY A 270 -15.60 30.80 -1.19
C GLY A 270 -17.10 30.56 -1.09
N LYS A 271 -17.64 29.79 -2.02
CA LYS A 271 -19.04 29.40 -2.07
C LYS A 271 -19.20 27.96 -1.62
N VAL A 272 -20.17 27.69 -0.75
CA VAL A 272 -20.55 26.34 -0.33
C VAL A 272 -22.01 26.11 -0.67
N GLU A 273 -22.28 25.05 -1.41
CA GLU A 273 -23.63 24.59 -1.74
C GLU A 273 -23.76 23.12 -1.32
N ILE A 274 -24.88 22.75 -0.70
CA ILE A 274 -25.15 21.38 -0.25
C ILE A 274 -26.46 20.93 -0.87
N THR A 275 -26.42 19.79 -1.53
CA THR A 275 -27.57 19.14 -2.14
C THR A 275 -27.75 17.72 -1.58
N HIS A 276 -28.94 17.18 -1.75
CA HIS A 276 -29.24 15.82 -1.30
C HIS A 276 -29.75 15.00 -2.49
N GLU A 277 -29.15 13.83 -2.71
CA GLU A 277 -29.58 12.85 -3.71
C GLU A 277 -29.83 11.50 -3.04
N ARG A 278 -31.10 11.15 -2.79
CA ARG A 278 -31.51 9.95 -2.04
C ARG A 278 -30.91 9.96 -0.62
N GLU A 279 -30.06 8.96 -0.31
CA GLU A 279 -29.35 8.84 0.98
C GLU A 279 -28.01 9.58 0.99
N ASN A 280 -27.61 10.19 -0.12
CA ASN A 280 -26.32 10.87 -0.26
C ASN A 280 -26.49 12.37 0.01
N GLU A 281 -25.50 12.94 0.66
CA GLU A 281 -25.31 14.37 0.76
C GLU A 281 -24.10 14.77 -0.10
N ILE A 282 -24.25 15.81 -0.93
CA ILE A 282 -23.21 16.29 -1.81
C ILE A 282 -22.92 17.74 -1.47
N ALA A 283 -21.67 18.04 -1.11
CA ALA A 283 -21.19 19.40 -0.91
C ALA A 283 -20.32 19.83 -2.09
N TYR A 284 -20.61 20.99 -2.60
CA TYR A 284 -19.82 21.73 -3.58
C TYR A 284 -19.14 22.89 -2.89
N VAL A 285 -17.82 22.93 -2.90
CA VAL A 285 -17.00 23.97 -2.25
C VAL A 285 -16.14 24.65 -3.31
N GLU A 286 -16.28 25.95 -3.47
CA GLU A 286 -15.44 26.76 -4.37
C GLU A 286 -14.45 27.58 -3.51
N LEU A 287 -13.16 27.43 -3.78
CA LEU A 287 -12.06 28.13 -3.14
C LEU A 287 -11.19 28.82 -4.21
N GLY A 288 -11.51 30.09 -4.50
CA GLY A 288 -10.86 30.78 -5.62
C GLY A 288 -11.12 30.08 -6.94
N ASN A 289 -10.06 29.63 -7.61
CA ASN A 289 -10.15 28.89 -8.88
C ASN A 289 -10.29 27.37 -8.71
N SER A 290 -10.28 26.89 -7.48
CA SER A 290 -10.37 25.45 -7.18
C SER A 290 -11.79 25.08 -6.76
N LYS A 291 -12.20 23.86 -7.12
CA LYS A 291 -13.49 23.29 -6.75
C LYS A 291 -13.29 21.94 -6.09
N ILE A 292 -14.10 21.67 -5.07
CA ILE A 292 -14.09 20.42 -4.33
C ILE A 292 -15.54 19.92 -4.28
N THR A 293 -15.76 18.69 -4.75
CA THR A 293 -17.03 18.00 -4.58
C THR A 293 -16.83 16.85 -3.63
N ILE A 294 -17.61 16.80 -2.55
CA ILE A 294 -17.55 15.75 -1.53
C ILE A 294 -18.91 15.07 -1.49
N LYS A 295 -18.94 13.75 -1.67
CA LYS A 295 -20.14 12.94 -1.51
C LYS A 295 -20.02 12.06 -0.29
N THR A 296 -21.05 12.08 0.55
CA THR A 296 -21.12 11.27 1.77
C THR A 296 -22.32 10.33 1.72
N GLU A 297 -22.16 9.15 2.31
CA GLU A 297 -23.20 8.14 2.48
C GLU A 297 -22.99 7.43 3.83
N ARG A 298 -24.09 7.13 4.55
CA ARG A 298 -24.05 6.39 5.83
C ARG A 298 -23.03 6.94 6.83
N GLY A 299 -22.87 8.27 6.86
CA GLY A 299 -21.95 8.94 7.77
C GLY A 299 -20.48 8.86 7.39
N GLY A 300 -20.11 8.41 6.17
CA GLY A 300 -18.76 8.36 5.65
C GLY A 300 -18.61 9.11 4.32
N ILE A 301 -17.41 9.56 4.00
CA ILE A 301 -17.05 10.11 2.68
C ILE A 301 -16.92 8.91 1.74
N ILE A 302 -17.62 8.95 0.60
CA ILE A 302 -17.56 7.92 -0.43
C ILE A 302 -16.97 8.41 -1.76
N SER A 303 -16.88 9.74 -1.94
CA SER A 303 -16.21 10.31 -3.11
C SER A 303 -15.69 11.71 -2.82
N VAL A 304 -14.52 12.02 -3.37
CA VAL A 304 -13.98 13.37 -3.43
C VAL A 304 -13.50 13.66 -4.85
N VAL A 305 -13.91 14.82 -5.37
CA VAL A 305 -13.40 15.35 -6.64
C VAL A 305 -12.72 16.69 -6.34
N LEU A 306 -11.48 16.83 -6.79
CA LEU A 306 -10.72 18.07 -6.75
C LEU A 306 -10.51 18.60 -8.17
N GLU A 307 -10.84 19.86 -8.43
CA GLU A 307 -10.60 20.55 -9.69
C GLU A 307 -9.79 21.83 -9.45
N GLY A 308 -8.84 22.13 -10.32
CA GLY A 308 -7.96 23.29 -10.20
C GLY A 308 -6.81 23.10 -9.17
N PHE A 309 -6.52 21.86 -8.77
CA PHE A 309 -5.40 21.51 -7.92
C PHE A 309 -4.23 21.01 -8.78
N SER A 310 -3.02 21.44 -8.43
CA SER A 310 -1.79 20.98 -9.07
C SER A 310 -0.86 20.32 -8.05
N PHE A 311 -0.34 19.16 -8.43
CA PHE A 311 0.67 18.43 -7.67
C PHE A 311 2.02 18.53 -8.38
N LYS A 312 3.11 18.35 -7.64
CA LYS A 312 4.47 18.34 -8.18
C LYS A 312 5.17 17.09 -7.71
N LYS A 313 6.13 16.61 -8.54
CA LYS A 313 6.91 15.40 -8.34
C LYS A 313 6.08 14.13 -8.25
N TYR A 314 5.16 14.03 -7.30
CA TYR A 314 4.26 12.91 -7.17
C TYR A 314 2.93 13.31 -6.54
N PHE A 315 1.97 12.43 -6.71
CA PHE A 315 0.67 12.45 -6.05
C PHE A 315 0.28 11.01 -5.69
N ARG A 316 -0.25 10.81 -4.50
CA ARG A 316 -0.87 9.57 -4.05
C ARG A 316 -2.07 9.86 -3.17
N ALA A 317 -3.02 8.93 -3.09
CA ALA A 317 -4.16 9.04 -2.20
C ALA A 317 -4.01 8.11 -0.99
N GLU A 318 -4.36 8.63 0.19
CA GLU A 318 -4.58 7.84 1.40
C GLU A 318 -6.01 8.02 1.85
N ILE A 319 -6.62 6.96 2.38
CA ILE A 319 -7.95 7.02 2.99
C ILE A 319 -7.90 6.40 4.38
N THR A 320 -8.69 6.94 5.30
CA THR A 320 -8.75 6.43 6.68
C THR A 320 -10.22 6.20 7.06
N ASP A 321 -10.54 5.01 7.54
CA ASP A 321 -11.88 4.67 8.02
C ASP A 321 -12.10 5.10 9.49
N HIS A 322 -13.32 4.87 10.01
CA HIS A 322 -13.71 5.22 11.37
C HIS A 322 -12.96 4.42 12.46
N ASN A 323 -12.28 3.34 12.11
CA ASN A 323 -11.46 2.54 13.01
C ASN A 323 -9.98 2.93 12.95
N GLY A 324 -9.63 3.98 12.19
CA GLY A 324 -8.25 4.41 11.97
C GLY A 324 -7.47 3.55 10.99
N LYS A 325 -8.11 2.56 10.34
CA LYS A 325 -7.49 1.73 9.32
C LYS A 325 -7.37 2.50 8.02
N LYS A 326 -6.32 2.20 7.26
CA LYS A 326 -5.93 2.98 6.07
C LYS A 326 -5.87 2.16 4.80
N ALA A 327 -6.00 2.87 3.66
CA ALA A 327 -5.55 2.35 2.38
C ALA A 327 -4.75 3.42 1.62
N TRP A 328 -3.84 2.95 0.77
CA TRP A 328 -2.86 3.77 0.06
C TRP A 328 -2.85 3.40 -1.42
N SER A 329 -3.02 4.38 -2.29
CA SER A 329 -2.76 4.20 -3.72
C SER A 329 -1.26 4.22 -3.99
N ASN A 330 -0.83 3.59 -5.07
CA ASN A 330 0.50 3.82 -5.60
C ASN A 330 0.65 5.26 -6.12
N PRO A 331 1.88 5.81 -6.16
CA PRO A 331 2.12 7.18 -6.59
C PRO A 331 1.96 7.34 -8.10
N ILE A 332 1.44 8.48 -8.52
CA ILE A 332 1.60 9.01 -9.87
C ILE A 332 2.79 9.96 -9.82
N LEU A 333 3.81 9.72 -10.63
CA LEU A 333 4.98 10.57 -10.76
C LEU A 333 4.82 11.56 -11.94
N PHE A 334 5.40 12.77 -11.79
CA PHE A 334 5.37 13.86 -12.76
C PHE A 334 6.76 14.21 -13.26
#